data_86b8b7ac0bfc614836d75e9b5b954a64
#
_entry.id   86b8b7ac0bfc614836d75e9b5b954a64
#
_cell.length_a   1.000
_cell.length_b   1.000
_cell.length_c   1.000
_cell.angle_alpha   90.00
_cell.angle_beta   90.00
_cell.angle_gamma   90.00
#
_symmetry.space_group_name_H-M   'P 1'
#
loop_
_entity.id
_entity.type
_entity.pdbx_description
1 polymer ?
#
loop_
_entity_poly.entity_id
_entity_poly.type
_entity_poly.pdbx_seq_one_letter_code
_entity_poly.pdbx_strand_id
1 'polypeptide(L)'
;MSLLDFSMYSIYARIRFKELRFTTKVSMSEIKSILSFTGWNVFGSFAYMLKNQGSAIVLNSFFGTAINAAFGISNQVMAAIKNFSINLITAFRPQLVEAYARGDYSRTTKMFYSMTKVTYIFLFAISLPLICEIEQVLKIWLGDYPDYAVSLTVLSIICMLFSNLNTPVAQMVLAIGKLKEFQIVTSLLICMIIPLSWICFHYGLNPNWIYIVSIIIVIVNQIANLIILRKIYNFEYFEYLKDAIMPCLYATILSPIV
;
A
#
# COMPACT_ATOMS: atom_id res chain seq x y z
N MET A 1 -10.31 19.90 6.21
CA MET A 1 -11.67 20.21 5.71
C MET A 1 -12.14 21.45 6.44
N SER A 2 -12.41 22.53 5.71
CA SER A 2 -12.85 23.77 6.35
C SER A 2 -14.31 23.67 6.81
N LEU A 3 -14.72 24.46 7.82
CA LEU A 3 -16.12 24.51 8.27
C LEU A 3 -17.06 24.92 7.13
N LEU A 4 -16.55 25.71 6.19
CA LEU A 4 -17.26 26.11 4.97
C LEU A 4 -17.56 24.89 4.06
N ASP A 5 -16.55 24.01 3.81
CA ASP A 5 -16.76 22.81 3.00
C ASP A 5 -17.81 21.90 3.62
N PHE A 6 -17.73 21.70 4.93
CA PHE A 6 -18.72 20.88 5.66
C PHE A 6 -20.13 21.45 5.53
N SER A 7 -20.29 22.78 5.69
CA SER A 7 -21.59 23.43 5.56
C SER A 7 -22.16 23.33 4.15
N MET A 8 -21.34 23.59 3.13
CA MET A 8 -21.75 23.50 1.73
C MET A 8 -22.17 22.08 1.34
N TYR A 9 -21.36 21.07 1.72
CA TYR A 9 -21.71 19.67 1.45
C TYR A 9 -22.96 19.22 2.20
N SER A 10 -23.15 19.65 3.45
CA SER A 10 -24.34 19.33 4.24
C SER A 10 -25.61 19.93 3.66
N ILE A 11 -25.56 21.18 3.20
CA ILE A 11 -26.68 21.87 2.55
C ILE A 11 -27.01 21.18 1.22
N TYR A 12 -25.99 20.97 0.38
CA TYR A 12 -26.17 20.27 -0.90
C TYR A 12 -26.77 18.88 -0.75
N ALA A 13 -26.21 18.09 0.20
CA ALA A 13 -26.71 16.75 0.47
C ALA A 13 -28.21 16.74 0.91
N ARG A 14 -28.61 17.68 1.77
CA ARG A 14 -30.01 17.81 2.22
C ARG A 14 -30.96 18.20 1.08
N ILE A 15 -30.51 19.08 0.18
CA ILE A 15 -31.33 19.55 -0.96
C ILE A 15 -31.46 18.44 -2.01
N ARG A 16 -30.35 17.76 -2.34
CA ARG A 16 -30.30 16.80 -3.45
C ARG A 16 -30.81 15.41 -3.08
N PHE A 17 -30.56 14.98 -1.85
CA PHE A 17 -30.88 13.63 -1.38
C PHE A 17 -31.93 13.70 -0.26
N LYS A 18 -33.20 13.75 -0.65
CA LYS A 18 -34.37 13.80 0.29
C LYS A 18 -34.46 12.56 1.20
N GLU A 19 -33.76 11.48 0.83
CA GLU A 19 -33.69 10.23 1.58
C GLU A 19 -32.75 10.30 2.78
N LEU A 20 -31.82 11.27 2.79
CA LEU A 20 -30.90 11.50 3.90
C LEU A 20 -31.63 12.18 5.06
N ARG A 21 -32.26 11.38 5.90
CA ARG A 21 -32.84 11.86 7.15
C ARG A 21 -31.98 11.44 8.33
N PHE A 22 -31.70 12.39 9.22
CA PHE A 22 -31.10 12.04 10.51
C PHE A 22 -32.10 11.18 11.28
N THR A 23 -31.78 9.91 11.46
CA THR A 23 -32.54 9.02 12.33
C THR A 23 -31.72 8.70 13.57
N THR A 24 -32.34 8.79 14.71
CA THR A 24 -31.76 8.36 15.98
C THR A 24 -31.98 6.87 16.24
N LYS A 25 -32.81 6.20 15.39
CA LYS A 25 -33.09 4.77 15.52
C LYS A 25 -32.06 3.98 14.73
N VAL A 26 -30.86 3.82 15.29
CA VAL A 26 -29.82 2.95 14.74
C VAL A 26 -29.81 1.67 15.55
N SER A 27 -29.80 0.51 14.86
CA SER A 27 -29.74 -0.76 15.57
C SER A 27 -28.36 -0.99 16.17
N MET A 28 -28.27 -1.63 17.34
CA MET A 28 -26.99 -1.93 17.97
C MET A 28 -26.12 -2.85 17.09
N SER A 29 -26.72 -3.67 16.24
CA SER A 29 -26.01 -4.52 15.27
C SER A 29 -25.31 -3.71 14.18
N GLU A 30 -25.95 -2.65 13.68
CA GLU A 30 -25.35 -1.73 12.69
C GLU A 30 -24.20 -0.93 13.29
N ILE A 31 -24.37 -0.42 14.51
CA ILE A 31 -23.28 0.27 15.26
C ILE A 31 -22.10 -0.67 15.43
N LYS A 32 -22.33 -1.91 15.87
CA LYS A 32 -21.27 -2.90 16.07
C LYS A 32 -20.55 -3.25 14.77
N SER A 33 -21.27 -3.34 13.66
CA SER A 33 -20.69 -3.59 12.33
C SER A 33 -19.77 -2.44 11.89
N ILE A 34 -20.25 -1.19 12.02
CA ILE A 34 -19.48 0.01 11.67
C ILE A 34 -18.24 0.15 12.57
N LEU A 35 -18.39 -0.02 13.87
CA LEU A 35 -17.28 0.04 14.83
C LEU A 35 -16.25 -1.05 14.57
N SER A 36 -16.69 -2.27 14.25
CA SER A 36 -15.78 -3.36 13.90
C SER A 36 -15.00 -3.05 12.62
N PHE A 37 -15.67 -2.61 11.56
CA PHE A 37 -15.03 -2.23 10.30
C PHE A 37 -14.03 -1.09 10.49
N THR A 38 -14.44 -0.03 11.18
CA THR A 38 -13.57 1.13 11.46
C THR A 38 -12.41 0.75 12.36
N GLY A 39 -12.66 -0.03 13.42
CA GLY A 39 -11.64 -0.49 14.35
C GLY A 39 -10.52 -1.28 13.66
N TRP A 40 -10.86 -2.19 12.75
CA TRP A 40 -9.85 -2.93 11.98
C TRP A 40 -9.06 -2.04 11.02
N ASN A 41 -9.68 -1.04 10.41
CA ASN A 41 -8.95 -0.07 9.57
C ASN A 41 -7.99 0.80 10.40
N VAL A 42 -8.42 1.27 11.57
CA VAL A 42 -7.56 2.03 12.50
C VAL A 42 -6.39 1.18 12.98
N PHE A 43 -6.64 -0.10 13.34
CA PHE A 43 -5.58 -1.03 13.74
C PHE A 43 -4.53 -1.21 12.65
N GLY A 44 -4.94 -1.40 11.39
CA GLY A 44 -4.02 -1.49 10.26
C GLY A 44 -3.21 -0.20 10.05
N SER A 45 -3.87 0.96 10.13
CA SER A 45 -3.19 2.26 9.99
C SER A 45 -2.17 2.50 11.10
N PHE A 46 -2.48 2.08 12.32
CA PHE A 46 -1.59 2.16 13.48
C PHE A 46 -0.35 1.27 13.29
N ALA A 47 -0.51 0.05 12.78
CA ALA A 47 0.61 -0.84 12.48
C ALA A 47 1.57 -0.24 11.42
N TYR A 48 1.02 0.41 10.38
CA TYR A 48 1.83 1.15 9.40
C TYR A 48 2.58 2.33 10.00
N MET A 49 1.91 3.09 10.88
CA MET A 49 2.55 4.19 11.60
C MET A 49 3.67 3.69 12.50
N LEU A 50 3.43 2.64 13.28
CA LEU A 50 4.45 2.00 14.11
C LEU A 50 5.64 1.54 13.29
N LYS A 51 5.41 0.84 12.17
CA LYS A 51 6.48 0.41 11.26
C LYS A 51 7.33 1.58 10.79
N ASN A 52 6.73 2.67 10.33
CA ASN A 52 7.48 3.80 9.78
C ASN A 52 8.29 4.53 10.87
N GLN A 53 7.65 4.86 11.99
CA GLN A 53 8.33 5.53 13.11
C GLN A 53 9.33 4.62 13.81
N GLY A 54 8.98 3.35 14.03
CA GLY A 54 9.88 2.36 14.61
C GLY A 54 11.12 2.12 13.76
N SER A 55 10.97 2.04 12.43
CA SER A 55 12.10 1.92 11.51
C SER A 55 13.04 3.14 11.60
N ALA A 56 12.48 4.35 11.67
CA ALA A 56 13.28 5.57 11.84
C ALA A 56 14.04 5.59 13.17
N ILE A 57 13.38 5.17 14.28
CA ILE A 57 14.02 5.09 15.60
C ILE A 57 15.16 4.07 15.59
N VAL A 58 14.93 2.87 15.02
CA VAL A 58 15.94 1.82 14.95
C VAL A 58 17.13 2.28 14.10
N LEU A 59 16.90 2.84 12.91
CA LEU A 59 17.98 3.37 12.07
C LEU A 59 18.78 4.47 12.78
N ASN A 60 18.08 5.40 13.45
CA ASN A 60 18.74 6.49 14.18
C ASN A 60 19.60 5.97 15.34
N SER A 61 19.16 4.93 16.05
CA SER A 61 19.88 4.38 17.20
C SER A 61 21.15 3.62 16.80
N PHE A 62 21.19 3.00 15.61
CA PHE A 62 22.38 2.26 15.14
C PHE A 62 23.33 3.09 14.27
N PHE A 63 22.79 4.00 13.46
CA PHE A 63 23.55 4.69 12.41
C PHE A 63 23.52 6.21 12.52
N GLY A 64 22.77 6.77 13.48
CA GLY A 64 22.70 8.20 13.72
C GLY A 64 21.78 8.97 12.77
N THR A 65 21.80 10.30 12.94
CA THR A 65 20.83 11.21 12.30
C THR A 65 21.01 11.33 10.78
N ALA A 66 22.25 11.22 10.27
CA ALA A 66 22.53 11.33 8.83
C ALA A 66 21.85 10.21 8.03
N ILE A 67 21.96 8.95 8.50
CA ILE A 67 21.30 7.82 7.86
C ILE A 67 19.78 7.88 8.04
N ASN A 68 19.29 8.37 9.18
CA ASN A 68 17.87 8.60 9.37
C ASN A 68 17.32 9.68 8.42
N ALA A 69 18.11 10.72 8.11
CA ALA A 69 17.77 11.70 7.08
C ALA A 69 17.70 11.06 5.68
N ALA A 70 18.66 10.19 5.32
CA ALA A 70 18.64 9.42 4.08
C ALA A 70 17.38 8.54 3.97
N PHE A 71 16.97 7.90 5.07
CA PHE A 71 15.70 7.15 5.14
C PHE A 71 14.48 8.07 4.97
N GLY A 72 14.51 9.28 5.53
CA GLY A 72 13.47 10.30 5.33
C GLY A 72 13.33 10.70 3.86
N ILE A 73 14.45 10.94 3.16
CA ILE A 73 14.51 11.25 1.73
C ILE A 73 13.90 10.10 0.91
N SER A 74 14.31 8.86 1.17
CA SER A 74 13.76 7.68 0.48
C SER A 74 12.26 7.54 0.66
N ASN A 75 11.74 7.81 1.86
CA ASN A 75 10.30 7.80 2.13
C ASN A 75 9.54 8.91 1.38
N GLN A 76 10.13 10.10 1.19
CA GLN A 76 9.51 11.20 0.43
C GLN A 76 9.40 10.84 -1.06
N VAL A 77 10.47 10.29 -1.66
CA VAL A 77 10.45 9.82 -3.05
C VAL A 77 9.41 8.72 -3.23
N MET A 78 9.43 7.71 -2.35
CA MET A 78 8.45 6.62 -2.37
C MET A 78 7.01 7.14 -2.25
N ALA A 79 6.74 8.10 -1.36
CA ALA A 79 5.41 8.67 -1.18
C ALA A 79 4.94 9.44 -2.42
N ALA A 80 5.83 10.19 -3.08
CA ALA A 80 5.52 10.90 -4.31
C ALA A 80 5.07 9.94 -5.42
N ILE A 81 5.82 8.85 -5.64
CA ILE A 81 5.47 7.83 -6.64
C ILE A 81 4.16 7.11 -6.26
N LYS A 82 4.00 6.75 -4.98
CA LYS A 82 2.80 6.04 -4.49
C LYS A 82 1.51 6.83 -4.72
N ASN A 83 1.56 8.15 -4.69
CA ASN A 83 0.38 9.00 -4.95
C ASN A 83 -0.22 8.75 -6.34
N PHE A 84 0.60 8.44 -7.34
CA PHE A 84 0.11 8.08 -8.68
C PHE A 84 -0.71 6.78 -8.64
N SER A 85 -0.24 5.76 -7.89
CA SER A 85 -0.99 4.51 -7.71
C SER A 85 -2.32 4.74 -7.01
N ILE A 86 -2.35 5.57 -5.98
CA ILE A 86 -3.56 5.89 -5.22
C ILE A 86 -4.63 6.50 -6.14
N ASN A 87 -4.24 7.41 -7.03
CA ASN A 87 -5.17 8.03 -7.98
C ASN A 87 -5.78 7.01 -8.95
N LEU A 88 -4.97 6.09 -9.48
CA LEU A 88 -5.47 5.00 -10.33
C LEU A 88 -6.43 4.08 -9.58
N ILE A 89 -6.07 3.66 -8.38
CA ILE A 89 -6.89 2.79 -7.54
C ILE A 89 -8.23 3.45 -7.22
N THR A 90 -8.21 4.75 -6.93
CA THR A 90 -9.43 5.51 -6.63
C THR A 90 -10.40 5.52 -7.82
N ALA A 91 -9.90 5.52 -9.06
CA ALA A 91 -10.73 5.42 -10.27
C ALA A 91 -11.35 4.01 -10.46
N PHE A 92 -10.63 2.95 -10.10
CA PHE A 92 -11.13 1.57 -10.21
C PHE A 92 -12.10 1.17 -9.09
N ARG A 93 -11.91 1.71 -7.88
CA ARG A 93 -12.61 1.28 -6.66
C ARG A 93 -14.14 1.32 -6.76
N PRO A 94 -14.82 2.39 -7.25
CA PRO A 94 -16.28 2.42 -7.33
C PRO A 94 -16.82 1.31 -8.21
N GLN A 95 -16.21 1.07 -9.36
CA GLN A 95 -16.62 0.06 -10.32
C GLN A 95 -16.43 -1.36 -9.76
N LEU A 96 -15.33 -1.61 -9.02
CA LEU A 96 -15.06 -2.88 -8.35
C LEU A 96 -16.15 -3.19 -7.31
N VAL A 97 -16.47 -2.21 -6.46
CA VAL A 97 -17.48 -2.33 -5.41
C VAL A 97 -18.88 -2.55 -6.01
N GLU A 98 -19.21 -1.80 -7.08
CA GLU A 98 -20.48 -1.94 -7.79
C GLU A 98 -20.64 -3.32 -8.43
N ALA A 99 -19.61 -3.82 -9.14
CA ALA A 99 -19.65 -5.14 -9.77
C ALA A 99 -19.84 -6.25 -8.72
N TYR A 100 -19.12 -6.15 -7.59
CA TYR A 100 -19.25 -7.09 -6.49
C TYR A 100 -20.64 -7.05 -5.85
N ALA A 101 -21.17 -5.85 -5.58
CA ALA A 101 -22.50 -5.67 -4.98
C ALA A 101 -23.64 -6.17 -5.88
N ARG A 102 -23.47 -6.13 -7.20
CA ARG A 102 -24.43 -6.69 -8.17
C ARG A 102 -24.32 -8.22 -8.32
N GLY A 103 -23.35 -8.87 -7.69
CA GLY A 103 -23.10 -10.30 -7.85
C GLY A 103 -22.45 -10.69 -9.17
N ASP A 104 -21.94 -9.72 -9.95
CA ASP A 104 -21.21 -9.97 -11.19
C ASP A 104 -19.74 -10.34 -10.88
N TYR A 105 -19.56 -11.57 -10.42
CA TYR A 105 -18.23 -12.07 -10.02
C TYR A 105 -17.26 -12.15 -11.19
N SER A 106 -17.73 -12.42 -12.41
CA SER A 106 -16.87 -12.44 -13.60
C SER A 106 -16.25 -11.07 -13.86
N ARG A 107 -17.06 -10.02 -13.85
CA ARG A 107 -16.62 -8.65 -14.00
C ARG A 107 -15.72 -8.22 -12.83
N THR A 108 -16.06 -8.58 -11.60
CA THR A 108 -15.28 -8.29 -10.40
C THR A 108 -13.87 -8.85 -10.51
N THR A 109 -13.74 -10.14 -10.91
CA THR A 109 -12.44 -10.80 -11.09
C THR A 109 -11.61 -10.14 -12.20
N LYS A 110 -12.22 -9.83 -13.35
CA LYS A 110 -11.54 -9.12 -14.44
C LYS A 110 -11.04 -7.74 -14.00
N MET A 111 -11.83 -7.01 -13.23
CA MET A 111 -11.44 -5.71 -12.68
C MET A 111 -10.29 -5.83 -11.67
N PHE A 112 -10.32 -6.82 -10.80
CA PHE A 112 -9.26 -7.11 -9.86
C PHE A 112 -7.91 -7.38 -10.57
N TYR A 113 -7.92 -8.25 -11.61
CA TYR A 113 -6.74 -8.56 -12.40
C TYR A 113 -6.25 -7.33 -13.19
N SER A 114 -7.15 -6.59 -13.81
CA SER A 114 -6.82 -5.37 -14.56
C SER A 114 -6.24 -4.29 -13.65
N MET A 115 -6.80 -4.10 -12.46
CA MET A 115 -6.30 -3.15 -11.46
C MET A 115 -4.87 -3.52 -11.04
N THR A 116 -4.59 -4.80 -10.76
CA THR A 116 -3.24 -5.27 -10.42
C THR A 116 -2.25 -4.97 -11.53
N LYS A 117 -2.59 -5.33 -12.75
CA LYS A 117 -1.72 -5.14 -13.92
C LYS A 117 -1.47 -3.67 -14.22
N VAL A 118 -2.54 -2.88 -14.34
CA VAL A 118 -2.44 -1.47 -14.75
C VAL A 118 -1.69 -0.66 -13.69
N THR A 119 -2.00 -0.83 -12.41
CA THR A 119 -1.32 -0.07 -11.36
C THR A 119 0.15 -0.43 -11.25
N TYR A 120 0.52 -1.70 -11.43
CA TYR A 120 1.91 -2.12 -11.40
C TYR A 120 2.70 -1.58 -12.59
N ILE A 121 2.21 -1.80 -13.81
CA ILE A 121 2.90 -1.37 -15.05
C ILE A 121 3.08 0.15 -15.06
N PHE A 122 2.05 0.90 -14.63
CA PHE A 122 2.13 2.35 -14.55
C PHE A 122 3.18 2.83 -13.55
N LEU A 123 3.19 2.24 -12.34
CA LEU A 123 4.21 2.55 -11.34
C LEU A 123 5.60 2.15 -11.80
N PHE A 124 5.73 0.99 -12.44
CA PHE A 124 7.01 0.52 -12.96
C PHE A 124 7.56 1.48 -14.03
N ALA A 125 6.71 1.94 -14.94
CA ALA A 125 7.10 2.90 -15.99
C ALA A 125 7.61 4.24 -15.41
N ILE A 126 7.07 4.70 -14.29
CA ILE A 126 7.58 5.90 -13.59
C ILE A 126 8.84 5.58 -12.78
N SER A 127 8.89 4.40 -12.16
CA SER A 127 9.97 4.02 -11.25
C SER A 127 11.26 3.69 -11.97
N LEU A 128 11.17 3.09 -13.18
CA LEU A 128 12.36 2.65 -13.92
C LEU A 128 13.32 3.81 -14.26
N PRO A 129 12.89 4.87 -14.97
CA PRO A 129 13.79 5.99 -15.27
C PRO A 129 14.27 6.69 -13.98
N LEU A 130 13.44 6.72 -12.95
CA LEU A 130 13.83 7.32 -11.68
C LEU A 130 14.91 6.49 -10.97
N ILE A 131 14.85 5.17 -11.01
CA ILE A 131 15.91 4.30 -10.45
C ILE A 131 17.22 4.49 -11.21
N CYS A 132 17.18 4.59 -12.54
CA CYS A 132 18.36 4.78 -13.37
C CYS A 132 19.07 6.11 -13.10
N GLU A 133 18.30 7.18 -12.89
CA GLU A 133 18.81 8.55 -12.74
C GLU A 133 18.71 9.09 -11.31
N ILE A 134 18.53 8.22 -10.32
CA ILE A 134 18.23 8.66 -8.94
C ILE A 134 19.34 9.52 -8.34
N GLU A 135 20.58 9.23 -8.66
CA GLU A 135 21.72 10.00 -8.19
C GLU A 135 21.67 11.45 -8.69
N GLN A 136 21.41 11.63 -9.99
CA GLN A 136 21.27 12.95 -10.59
C GLN A 136 20.05 13.69 -10.05
N VAL A 137 18.91 12.98 -9.88
CA VAL A 137 17.69 13.55 -9.32
C VAL A 137 17.94 14.04 -7.90
N LEU A 138 18.59 13.26 -7.05
CA LEU A 138 18.91 13.68 -5.68
C LEU A 138 19.89 14.86 -5.66
N LYS A 139 20.87 14.88 -6.56
CA LYS A 139 21.83 15.98 -6.68
C LYS A 139 21.15 17.28 -7.12
N ILE A 140 20.22 17.23 -8.08
CA ILE A 140 19.48 18.41 -8.54
C ILE A 140 18.52 18.91 -7.44
N TRP A 141 17.88 17.98 -6.72
CA TRP A 141 16.85 18.32 -5.72
C TRP A 141 17.45 18.81 -4.40
N LEU A 142 18.52 18.17 -3.89
CA LEU A 142 19.09 18.41 -2.57
C LEU A 142 20.46 19.07 -2.59
N GLY A 143 21.16 19.04 -3.73
CA GLY A 143 22.58 19.41 -3.82
C GLY A 143 23.44 18.31 -3.18
N ASP A 144 23.77 18.48 -1.90
CA ASP A 144 24.44 17.46 -1.10
C ASP A 144 23.43 16.60 -0.36
N TYR A 145 23.66 15.30 -0.33
CA TYR A 145 22.79 14.33 0.34
C TYR A 145 23.63 13.34 1.18
N PRO A 146 23.03 12.79 2.25
CA PRO A 146 23.72 11.85 3.14
C PRO A 146 24.12 10.55 2.44
N ASP A 147 25.15 9.90 2.98
CA ASP A 147 25.51 8.53 2.58
C ASP A 147 24.28 7.61 2.64
N TYR A 148 24.26 6.61 1.78
CA TYR A 148 23.14 5.67 1.61
C TYR A 148 21.84 6.28 1.07
N ALA A 149 21.71 7.58 0.80
CA ALA A 149 20.47 8.16 0.26
C ALA A 149 20.08 7.53 -1.08
N VAL A 150 21.02 7.33 -1.99
CA VAL A 150 20.80 6.67 -3.28
C VAL A 150 20.32 5.24 -3.08
N SER A 151 21.08 4.41 -2.36
CA SER A 151 20.76 2.98 -2.18
C SER A 151 19.45 2.75 -1.42
N LEU A 152 19.18 3.53 -0.36
CA LEU A 152 17.92 3.46 0.37
C LEU A 152 16.74 3.89 -0.51
N THR A 153 16.93 4.90 -1.38
CA THR A 153 15.86 5.34 -2.28
C THR A 153 15.56 4.28 -3.34
N VAL A 154 16.56 3.69 -3.97
CA VAL A 154 16.38 2.58 -4.92
C VAL A 154 15.64 1.42 -4.27
N LEU A 155 16.10 0.96 -3.10
CA LEU A 155 15.47 -0.14 -2.37
C LEU A 155 14.05 0.20 -1.92
N SER A 156 13.78 1.45 -1.55
CA SER A 156 12.41 1.88 -1.19
C SER A 156 11.45 1.81 -2.38
N ILE A 157 11.90 2.20 -3.58
CA ILE A 157 11.12 2.12 -4.81
C ILE A 157 10.83 0.65 -5.15
N ILE A 158 11.83 -0.23 -5.06
CA ILE A 158 11.66 -1.67 -5.27
C ILE A 158 10.66 -2.25 -4.26
N CYS A 159 10.82 -1.92 -2.98
CA CYS A 159 9.88 -2.34 -1.93
C CYS A 159 8.45 -1.86 -2.22
N MET A 160 8.29 -0.64 -2.71
CA MET A 160 7.01 -0.07 -3.09
C MET A 160 6.38 -0.82 -4.27
N LEU A 161 7.13 -1.19 -5.30
CA LEU A 161 6.63 -1.96 -6.45
C LEU A 161 6.06 -3.31 -5.99
N PHE A 162 6.78 -4.05 -5.14
CA PHE A 162 6.25 -5.29 -4.55
C PHE A 162 5.02 -5.05 -3.68
N SER A 163 5.05 -4.02 -2.84
CA SER A 163 3.95 -3.64 -1.96
C SER A 163 2.69 -3.25 -2.74
N ASN A 164 2.84 -2.66 -3.94
CA ASN A 164 1.72 -2.27 -4.79
C ASN A 164 0.90 -3.48 -5.28
N LEU A 165 1.50 -4.66 -5.43
CA LEU A 165 0.77 -5.88 -5.80
C LEU A 165 -0.27 -6.29 -4.75
N ASN A 166 -0.05 -5.91 -3.49
CA ASN A 166 -1.01 -6.17 -2.41
C ASN A 166 -2.19 -5.17 -2.38
N THR A 167 -2.06 -4.02 -3.02
CA THR A 167 -3.10 -2.98 -2.96
C THR A 167 -4.42 -3.41 -3.60
N PRO A 168 -4.47 -4.04 -4.78
CA PRO A 168 -5.71 -4.58 -5.35
C PRO A 168 -6.36 -5.67 -4.47
N VAL A 169 -5.53 -6.51 -3.82
CA VAL A 169 -6.01 -7.51 -2.86
C VAL A 169 -6.73 -6.82 -1.69
N ALA A 170 -6.14 -5.77 -1.14
CA ALA A 170 -6.75 -4.97 -0.09
C ALA A 170 -8.08 -4.32 -0.55
N GLN A 171 -8.16 -3.84 -1.80
CA GLN A 171 -9.40 -3.27 -2.35
C GLN A 171 -10.50 -4.33 -2.50
N MET A 172 -10.16 -5.56 -2.90
CA MET A 172 -11.10 -6.67 -2.93
C MET A 172 -11.63 -7.01 -1.54
N VAL A 173 -10.74 -7.12 -0.55
CA VAL A 173 -11.13 -7.40 0.85
C VAL A 173 -12.03 -6.28 1.41
N LEU A 174 -11.73 -5.02 1.06
CA LEU A 174 -12.57 -3.86 1.41
C LEU A 174 -13.96 -3.93 0.76
N ALA A 175 -14.06 -4.30 -0.52
CA ALA A 175 -15.31 -4.44 -1.24
C ALA A 175 -16.18 -5.57 -0.66
N ILE A 176 -15.55 -6.67 -0.20
CA ILE A 176 -16.23 -7.80 0.44
C ILE A 176 -16.65 -7.48 1.88
N GLY A 177 -15.93 -6.58 2.56
CA GLY A 177 -16.20 -6.17 3.94
C GLY A 177 -15.64 -7.10 5.03
N LYS A 178 -14.87 -8.15 4.69
CA LYS A 178 -14.27 -9.11 5.63
C LYS A 178 -12.82 -8.76 6.00
N LEU A 179 -12.62 -7.66 6.72
CA LEU A 179 -11.32 -7.05 6.99
C LEU A 179 -10.49 -7.71 8.09
N LYS A 180 -11.14 -8.39 9.05
CA LYS A 180 -10.52 -8.81 10.31
C LYS A 180 -9.24 -9.63 10.09
N GLU A 181 -9.34 -10.77 9.42
CA GLU A 181 -8.19 -11.68 9.21
C GLU A 181 -7.08 -10.99 8.40
N PHE A 182 -7.46 -10.28 7.34
CA PHE A 182 -6.55 -9.52 6.49
C PHE A 182 -5.76 -8.49 7.30
N GLN A 183 -6.43 -7.68 8.13
CA GLN A 183 -5.75 -6.64 8.92
C GLN A 183 -4.87 -7.22 10.03
N ILE A 184 -5.29 -8.30 10.69
CA ILE A 184 -4.46 -8.95 11.72
C ILE A 184 -3.17 -9.47 11.10
N VAL A 185 -3.26 -10.24 10.03
CA VAL A 185 -2.08 -10.86 9.39
C VAL A 185 -1.15 -9.79 8.82
N THR A 186 -1.70 -8.84 8.07
CA THR A 186 -0.92 -7.73 7.50
C THR A 186 -0.23 -6.91 8.59
N SER A 187 -0.94 -6.55 9.67
CA SER A 187 -0.36 -5.73 10.74
C SER A 187 0.73 -6.46 11.50
N LEU A 188 0.55 -7.74 11.81
CA LEU A 188 1.56 -8.55 12.48
C LEU A 188 2.84 -8.68 11.62
N LEU A 189 2.69 -9.00 10.34
CA LEU A 189 3.83 -9.13 9.43
C LEU A 189 4.57 -7.81 9.26
N ILE A 190 3.86 -6.70 9.09
CA ILE A 190 4.47 -5.37 8.94
C ILE A 190 5.21 -4.95 10.21
N CYS A 191 4.66 -5.22 11.40
CA CYS A 191 5.34 -4.93 12.65
C CYS A 191 6.60 -5.79 12.86
N MET A 192 6.70 -6.97 12.26
CA MET A 192 7.90 -7.82 12.28
C MET A 192 9.11 -7.17 11.60
N ILE A 193 8.91 -6.17 10.74
CA ILE A 193 10.02 -5.45 10.10
C ILE A 193 10.94 -4.81 11.15
N ILE A 194 10.38 -4.25 12.22
CA ILE A 194 11.16 -3.57 13.26
C ILE A 194 12.12 -4.51 13.99
N PRO A 195 11.65 -5.61 14.63
CA PRO A 195 12.55 -6.51 15.35
C PRO A 195 13.53 -7.24 14.43
N LEU A 196 13.13 -7.60 13.22
CA LEU A 196 14.04 -8.25 12.25
C LEU A 196 15.14 -7.30 11.79
N SER A 197 14.81 -6.05 11.50
CA SER A 197 15.82 -5.05 11.15
C SER A 197 16.75 -4.74 12.32
N TRP A 198 16.24 -4.68 13.54
CA TRP A 198 17.04 -4.52 14.75
C TRP A 198 18.06 -5.67 14.91
N ILE A 199 17.62 -6.92 14.69
CA ILE A 199 18.49 -8.10 14.71
C ILE A 199 19.58 -7.97 13.64
N CYS A 200 19.22 -7.62 12.39
CA CYS A 200 20.17 -7.43 11.29
C CYS A 200 21.24 -6.39 11.67
N PHE A 201 20.85 -5.26 12.24
CA PHE A 201 21.77 -4.19 12.62
C PHE A 201 22.66 -4.58 13.82
N HIS A 202 22.12 -5.37 14.75
CA HIS A 202 22.90 -5.90 15.87
C HIS A 202 24.04 -6.82 15.40
N TYR A 203 23.84 -7.54 14.29
CA TYR A 203 24.88 -8.34 13.64
C TYR A 203 25.82 -7.52 12.72
N GLY A 204 25.76 -6.19 12.74
CA GLY A 204 26.65 -5.30 11.98
C GLY A 204 26.31 -5.15 10.50
N LEU A 205 25.09 -5.49 10.09
CA LEU A 205 24.63 -5.30 8.71
C LEU A 205 24.35 -3.81 8.43
N ASN A 206 24.53 -3.40 7.17
CA ASN A 206 24.41 -2.00 6.74
C ASN A 206 22.94 -1.48 6.74
N PRO A 207 22.71 -0.15 6.67
CA PRO A 207 21.38 0.46 6.73
C PRO A 207 20.38 -0.05 5.67
N ASN A 208 20.85 -0.53 4.53
CA ASN A 208 20.01 -1.03 3.43
C ASN A 208 19.13 -2.22 3.84
N TRP A 209 19.53 -2.96 4.87
CA TRP A 209 18.76 -4.10 5.37
C TRP A 209 17.37 -3.75 5.88
N ILE A 210 17.10 -2.49 6.21
CA ILE A 210 15.73 -2.04 6.54
C ILE A 210 14.74 -2.32 5.40
N TYR A 211 15.16 -2.05 4.16
CA TYR A 211 14.33 -2.29 2.98
C TYR A 211 14.41 -3.73 2.49
N ILE A 212 15.55 -4.41 2.63
CA ILE A 212 15.69 -5.84 2.29
C ILE A 212 14.72 -6.67 3.14
N VAL A 213 14.72 -6.47 4.45
CA VAL A 213 13.75 -7.09 5.38
C VAL A 213 12.32 -6.71 5.00
N SER A 214 12.07 -5.43 4.67
CA SER A 214 10.76 -4.97 4.25
C SER A 214 10.28 -5.67 2.98
N ILE A 215 11.13 -5.88 1.97
CA ILE A 215 10.80 -6.58 0.72
C ILE A 215 10.42 -8.04 1.03
N ILE A 216 11.21 -8.73 1.85
CA ILE A 216 10.91 -10.12 2.24
C ILE A 216 9.54 -10.20 2.92
N ILE A 217 9.29 -9.33 3.90
CA ILE A 217 8.00 -9.29 4.61
C ILE A 217 6.84 -8.94 3.68
N VAL A 218 7.03 -8.01 2.75
CA VAL A 218 5.99 -7.64 1.77
C VAL A 218 5.65 -8.82 0.85
N ILE A 219 6.63 -9.60 0.41
CA ILE A 219 6.39 -10.81 -0.39
C ILE A 219 5.62 -11.86 0.42
N VAL A 220 6.03 -12.11 1.66
CA VAL A 220 5.32 -13.04 2.58
C VAL A 220 3.89 -12.56 2.82
N ASN A 221 3.71 -11.25 3.05
CA ASN A 221 2.41 -10.64 3.23
C ASN A 221 1.51 -10.77 1.99
N GLN A 222 2.07 -10.61 0.79
CA GLN A 222 1.33 -10.82 -0.46
C GLN A 222 0.80 -12.26 -0.58
N ILE A 223 1.64 -13.25 -0.29
CA ILE A 223 1.24 -14.66 -0.32
C ILE A 223 0.14 -14.93 0.72
N ALA A 224 0.33 -14.47 1.96
CA ALA A 224 -0.64 -14.65 3.03
C ALA A 224 -2.00 -14.01 2.69
N ASN A 225 -1.99 -12.80 2.13
CA ASN A 225 -3.19 -12.08 1.78
C ASN A 225 -3.93 -12.68 0.57
N LEU A 226 -3.22 -13.28 -0.38
CA LEU A 226 -3.84 -14.05 -1.46
C LEU A 226 -4.53 -15.32 -0.93
N ILE A 227 -3.92 -16.00 0.05
CA ILE A 227 -4.53 -17.16 0.71
C ILE A 227 -5.81 -16.74 1.45
N ILE A 228 -5.78 -15.61 2.18
CA ILE A 228 -6.96 -15.07 2.86
C ILE A 228 -8.04 -14.67 1.85
N LEU A 229 -7.67 -13.96 0.78
CA LEU A 229 -8.61 -13.54 -0.24
C LEU A 229 -9.32 -14.76 -0.86
N ARG A 230 -8.60 -15.84 -1.17
CA ARG A 230 -9.22 -17.06 -1.73
C ARG A 230 -10.25 -17.70 -0.81
N LYS A 231 -10.04 -17.63 0.51
CA LYS A 231 -11.04 -18.15 1.48
C LYS A 231 -12.36 -17.39 1.46
N ILE A 232 -12.31 -16.09 1.13
CA ILE A 232 -13.49 -15.20 1.19
C ILE A 232 -14.08 -14.89 -0.19
N TYR A 233 -13.27 -15.07 -1.25
CA TYR A 233 -13.63 -14.83 -2.64
C TYR A 233 -12.98 -15.90 -3.51
N ASN A 234 -13.83 -16.69 -4.21
CA ASN A 234 -13.35 -17.80 -5.03
C ASN A 234 -12.79 -17.29 -6.36
N PHE A 235 -11.47 -17.27 -6.49
CA PHE A 235 -10.74 -16.97 -7.72
C PHE A 235 -9.66 -18.01 -7.98
N GLU A 236 -9.30 -18.19 -9.24
CA GLU A 236 -8.28 -19.16 -9.64
C GLU A 236 -6.87 -18.54 -9.51
N TYR A 237 -6.01 -19.12 -8.66
CA TYR A 237 -4.63 -18.66 -8.48
C TYR A 237 -3.84 -18.65 -9.78
N PHE A 238 -4.01 -19.70 -10.60
CA PHE A 238 -3.28 -19.84 -11.84
C PHE A 238 -3.64 -18.74 -12.85
N GLU A 239 -4.93 -18.41 -12.96
CA GLU A 239 -5.40 -17.30 -13.79
C GLU A 239 -4.87 -15.96 -13.26
N TYR A 240 -4.89 -15.74 -11.95
CA TYR A 240 -4.33 -14.51 -11.36
C TYR A 240 -2.83 -14.38 -11.65
N LEU A 241 -2.06 -15.46 -11.48
CA LEU A 241 -0.63 -15.46 -11.81
C LEU A 241 -0.41 -15.17 -13.29
N LYS A 242 -1.15 -15.83 -14.19
CA LYS A 242 -1.01 -15.68 -15.64
C LYS A 242 -1.45 -14.31 -16.14
N ASP A 243 -2.62 -13.82 -15.70
CA ASP A 243 -3.28 -12.64 -16.29
C ASP A 243 -2.94 -11.34 -15.56
N ALA A 244 -2.50 -11.40 -14.30
CA ALA A 244 -2.14 -10.22 -13.52
C ALA A 244 -0.64 -10.15 -13.21
N ILE A 245 -0.01 -11.21 -12.69
CA ILE A 245 1.38 -11.17 -12.22
C ILE A 245 2.38 -11.35 -13.37
N MET A 246 2.18 -12.34 -14.26
CA MET A 246 3.11 -12.55 -15.37
C MET A 246 3.32 -11.31 -16.26
N PRO A 247 2.28 -10.57 -16.68
CA PRO A 247 2.49 -9.31 -17.42
C PRO A 247 3.35 -8.29 -16.66
N CYS A 248 3.21 -8.23 -15.33
CA CYS A 248 4.04 -7.39 -14.49
C CYS A 248 5.51 -7.84 -14.50
N LEU A 249 5.75 -9.15 -14.38
CA LEU A 249 7.10 -9.73 -14.44
C LEU A 249 7.71 -9.54 -15.84
N TYR A 250 6.96 -9.77 -16.91
CA TYR A 250 7.43 -9.51 -18.27
C TYR A 250 7.82 -8.06 -18.49
N ALA A 251 7.01 -7.10 -18.01
CA ALA A 251 7.35 -5.68 -18.08
C ALA A 251 8.66 -5.37 -17.36
N THR A 252 8.92 -6.05 -16.23
CA THR A 252 10.13 -5.85 -15.43
C THR A 252 11.37 -6.49 -16.10
N ILE A 253 11.22 -7.68 -16.70
CA ILE A 253 12.34 -8.43 -17.31
C ILE A 253 12.69 -7.88 -18.70
N LEU A 254 11.68 -7.47 -19.48
CA LEU A 254 11.86 -6.95 -20.84
C LEU A 254 12.32 -5.49 -20.89
N SER A 255 12.23 -4.76 -19.77
CA SER A 255 12.86 -3.44 -19.70
C SER A 255 14.36 -3.66 -19.60
N PRO A 256 15.18 -3.32 -20.61
CA PRO A 256 16.61 -3.40 -20.47
C PRO A 256 17.00 -2.44 -19.34
N ILE A 257 17.53 -3.01 -18.26
CA ILE A 257 18.28 -2.24 -17.29
C ILE A 257 19.56 -1.86 -18.04
N VAL A 258 19.52 -0.71 -18.70
CA VAL A 258 20.69 -0.10 -19.33
C VAL A 258 21.48 0.61 -18.26
#